data_00ab36f07e5d19285c1d2695f480bd8d
#
_entry.id   00ab36f07e5d19285c1d2695f480bd8d
#
_cell.length_a   1.000
_cell.length_b   1.000
_cell.length_c   1.000
_cell.angle_alpha   90.00
_cell.angle_beta   90.00
_cell.angle_gamma   90.00
#
_symmetry.space_group_name_H-M   'P 1'
#
loop_
_entity.id
_entity.type
_entity.pdbx_description
1 polymer ?
#
loop_
_entity_poly.entity_id
_entity_poly.type
_entity_poly.pdbx_seq_one_letter_code
_entity_poly.pdbx_strand_id
1 'polypeptide(L)'
;MRSRADAVDATRARILDAALEAFGARPYDQVTIVGLAREAGVSHQTLLNHFHSKEGLYLAAVETVGARIAELRAGARPGDVTSIVGALVDQYEEFGDGNARAAALDERIPTVAAMLARARAYHQDWLAQMFADRLPPGGKARREALAALHAATDVFTWKLLRRDLRLSRRVTQDIMVRLVTGVLAAEPPETGGLP
;
A
#
# COMPACT_ATOMS: atom_id res chain seq x y z
N MET A 1 32.32 7.37 20.37
CA MET A 1 31.99 6.01 20.82
C MET A 1 30.50 5.80 20.60
N ARG A 2 30.07 4.87 19.69
CA ARG A 2 28.63 4.55 19.53
C ARG A 2 28.14 3.87 20.82
N SER A 3 26.96 4.28 21.30
CA SER A 3 26.37 3.68 22.49
C SER A 3 25.88 2.25 22.17
N ARG A 4 25.66 1.43 23.20
CA ARG A 4 25.08 0.09 23.05
C ARG A 4 23.66 0.18 22.41
N ALA A 5 22.93 1.24 22.70
CA ALA A 5 21.62 1.53 22.11
C ALA A 5 21.74 1.80 20.60
N ASP A 6 22.69 2.65 20.17
CA ASP A 6 22.92 2.93 18.75
C ASP A 6 23.25 1.67 17.95
N ALA A 7 23.98 0.72 18.53
CA ALA A 7 24.32 -0.55 17.89
C ALA A 7 23.11 -1.48 17.75
N VAL A 8 22.21 -1.48 18.75
CA VAL A 8 20.95 -2.24 18.72
C VAL A 8 20.02 -1.69 17.64
N ASP A 9 19.87 -0.35 17.58
CA ASP A 9 19.01 0.32 16.59
C ASP A 9 19.54 0.12 15.17
N ALA A 10 20.85 0.22 14.95
CA ALA A 10 21.46 -0.07 13.66
C ALA A 10 21.28 -1.54 13.23
N THR A 11 21.31 -2.47 14.17
CA THR A 11 21.05 -3.89 13.89
C THR A 11 19.57 -4.11 13.53
N ARG A 12 18.65 -3.48 14.26
CA ARG A 12 17.22 -3.53 13.99
C ARG A 12 16.90 -2.98 12.59
N ALA A 13 17.47 -1.84 12.23
CA ALA A 13 17.28 -1.22 10.90
C ALA A 13 17.75 -2.17 9.78
N ARG A 14 18.95 -2.75 9.86
CA ARG A 14 19.46 -3.70 8.86
C ARG A 14 18.56 -4.92 8.68
N ILE A 15 17.97 -5.44 9.76
CA ILE A 15 17.05 -6.58 9.68
C ILE A 15 15.76 -6.16 8.97
N LEU A 16 15.24 -4.96 9.25
CA LEU A 16 14.04 -4.43 8.59
C LEU A 16 14.26 -4.19 7.10
N ASP A 17 15.42 -3.64 6.71
CA ASP A 17 15.79 -3.42 5.31
C ASP A 17 15.86 -4.74 4.54
N ALA A 18 16.56 -5.75 5.09
CA ALA A 18 16.62 -7.07 4.49
C ALA A 18 15.24 -7.75 4.39
N ALA A 19 14.38 -7.54 5.40
CA ALA A 19 13.02 -8.07 5.40
C ALA A 19 12.15 -7.41 4.32
N LEU A 20 12.21 -6.07 4.18
CA LEU A 20 11.50 -5.34 3.13
C LEU A 20 11.89 -5.82 1.73
N GLU A 21 13.19 -5.95 1.47
CA GLU A 21 13.71 -6.45 0.20
C GLU A 21 13.21 -7.87 -0.07
N ALA A 22 13.36 -8.77 0.92
CA ALA A 22 12.98 -10.16 0.79
C ALA A 22 11.49 -10.36 0.56
N PHE A 23 10.64 -9.74 1.37
CA PHE A 23 9.18 -9.81 1.23
C PHE A 23 8.66 -9.02 0.02
N GLY A 24 9.37 -7.99 -0.38
CA GLY A 24 9.13 -7.25 -1.62
C GLY A 24 9.41 -8.10 -2.88
N ALA A 25 10.41 -8.97 -2.86
CA ALA A 25 10.83 -9.76 -4.01
C ALA A 25 10.21 -11.16 -4.07
N ARG A 26 9.92 -11.79 -2.92
CA ARG A 26 9.54 -13.21 -2.81
C ARG A 26 8.20 -13.41 -2.13
N PRO A 27 7.42 -14.46 -2.46
CA PRO A 27 6.25 -14.87 -1.70
C PRO A 27 6.57 -15.08 -0.21
N TYR A 28 5.64 -14.70 0.67
CA TYR A 28 5.82 -14.81 2.12
C TYR A 28 6.31 -16.20 2.56
N ASP A 29 5.71 -17.28 2.01
CA ASP A 29 6.05 -18.66 2.41
C ASP A 29 7.48 -19.08 2.01
N GLN A 30 8.06 -18.45 0.99
CA GLN A 30 9.42 -18.73 0.53
C GLN A 30 10.51 -17.98 1.33
N VAL A 31 10.11 -16.97 2.09
CA VAL A 31 11.02 -16.24 2.97
C VAL A 31 11.16 -16.98 4.29
N THR A 32 12.38 -17.30 4.70
CA THR A 32 12.67 -17.99 5.96
C THR A 32 13.41 -17.09 6.94
N ILE A 33 13.18 -17.27 8.24
CA ILE A 33 13.89 -16.53 9.31
C ILE A 33 15.41 -16.73 9.21
N VAL A 34 15.86 -17.95 8.91
CA VAL A 34 17.29 -18.27 8.73
C VAL A 34 17.88 -17.54 7.54
N GLY A 35 17.13 -17.50 6.42
CA GLY A 35 17.53 -16.74 5.23
C GLY A 35 17.66 -15.26 5.51
N LEU A 36 16.64 -14.67 6.16
CA LEU A 36 16.64 -13.27 6.55
C LEU A 36 17.79 -12.91 7.51
N ALA A 37 18.07 -13.76 8.50
CA ALA A 37 19.18 -13.53 9.40
C ALA A 37 20.52 -13.48 8.66
N ARG A 38 20.72 -14.37 7.68
CA ARG A 38 21.91 -14.39 6.83
C ARG A 38 21.98 -13.14 5.94
N GLU A 39 20.87 -12.74 5.31
CA GLU A 39 20.79 -11.55 4.47
C GLU A 39 21.07 -10.27 5.28
N ALA A 40 20.57 -10.18 6.51
CA ALA A 40 20.83 -9.07 7.43
C ALA A 40 22.19 -9.10 8.10
N GLY A 41 23.00 -10.18 7.93
CA GLY A 41 24.30 -10.33 8.60
C GLY A 41 24.20 -10.47 10.12
N VAL A 42 23.20 -11.19 10.62
CA VAL A 42 22.98 -11.45 12.05
C VAL A 42 22.74 -12.94 12.32
N SER A 43 22.83 -13.34 13.60
CA SER A 43 22.42 -14.69 13.97
C SER A 43 20.89 -14.85 13.97
N HIS A 44 20.40 -16.06 13.71
CA HIS A 44 18.98 -16.41 13.84
C HIS A 44 18.40 -15.99 15.21
N GLN A 45 19.16 -16.24 16.29
CA GLN A 45 18.74 -15.86 17.64
C GLN A 45 18.65 -14.33 17.81
N THR A 46 19.57 -13.57 17.23
CA THR A 46 19.53 -12.10 17.24
C THR A 46 18.25 -11.59 16.58
N LEU A 47 17.90 -12.14 15.40
CA LEU A 47 16.67 -11.75 14.70
C LEU A 47 15.43 -12.05 15.53
N LEU A 48 15.33 -13.25 16.12
CA LEU A 48 14.20 -13.63 16.98
C LEU A 48 14.12 -12.79 18.25
N ASN A 49 15.24 -12.38 18.83
CA ASN A 49 15.25 -11.48 19.99
C ASN A 49 14.65 -10.10 19.66
N HIS A 50 14.80 -9.62 18.43
CA HIS A 50 14.23 -8.33 17.98
C HIS A 50 12.75 -8.42 17.58
N PHE A 51 12.33 -9.51 16.94
CA PHE A 51 11.02 -9.55 16.24
C PHE A 51 10.15 -10.74 16.64
N HIS A 52 10.64 -11.66 17.47
CA HIS A 52 9.97 -12.84 18.03
C HIS A 52 9.50 -13.89 16.99
N SER A 53 9.02 -13.47 15.83
CA SER A 53 8.50 -14.37 14.79
C SER A 53 8.71 -13.77 13.39
N LYS A 54 8.54 -14.59 12.35
CA LYS A 54 8.50 -14.14 10.94
C LYS A 54 7.37 -13.15 10.70
N GLU A 55 6.21 -13.39 11.30
CA GLU A 55 5.05 -12.51 11.20
C GLU A 55 5.33 -11.16 11.87
N GLY A 56 5.89 -11.16 13.09
CA GLY A 56 6.28 -9.93 13.78
C GLY A 56 7.30 -9.12 13.01
N LEU A 57 8.29 -9.76 12.38
CA LEU A 57 9.23 -9.10 11.50
C LEU A 57 8.55 -8.53 10.25
N TYR A 58 7.64 -9.30 9.62
CA TYR A 58 6.90 -8.85 8.44
C TYR A 58 6.07 -7.58 8.75
N LEU A 59 5.31 -7.59 9.84
CA LEU A 59 4.51 -6.44 10.25
C LEU A 59 5.38 -5.21 10.56
N ALA A 60 6.47 -5.41 11.29
CA ALA A 60 7.41 -4.32 11.60
C ALA A 60 8.08 -3.75 10.34
N ALA A 61 8.41 -4.60 9.37
CA ALA A 61 8.98 -4.16 8.09
C ALA A 61 7.97 -3.33 7.28
N VAL A 62 6.73 -3.79 7.16
CA VAL A 62 5.66 -3.05 6.45
C VAL A 62 5.35 -1.73 7.13
N GLU A 63 5.41 -1.64 8.46
CA GLU A 63 5.19 -0.40 9.19
C GLU A 63 6.21 0.70 8.83
N THR A 64 7.46 0.34 8.52
CA THR A 64 8.48 1.33 8.11
C THR A 64 8.17 1.99 6.76
N VAL A 65 7.37 1.34 5.90
CA VAL A 65 6.97 1.86 4.59
C VAL A 65 5.96 3.01 4.72
N GLY A 66 5.23 3.09 5.83
CA GLY A 66 4.17 4.09 6.03
C GLY A 66 4.65 5.54 5.91
N ALA A 67 5.81 5.87 6.49
CA ALA A 67 6.41 7.21 6.39
C ALA A 67 6.75 7.55 4.93
N ARG A 68 7.33 6.60 4.19
CA ARG A 68 7.69 6.79 2.79
C ARG A 68 6.47 6.95 1.89
N ILE A 69 5.39 6.21 2.16
CA ILE A 69 4.09 6.40 1.48
C ILE A 69 3.55 7.80 1.74
N ALA A 70 3.61 8.29 2.98
CA ALA A 70 3.17 9.64 3.31
C ALA A 70 3.97 10.72 2.55
N GLU A 71 5.30 10.56 2.45
CA GLU A 71 6.15 11.45 1.66
C GLU A 71 5.77 11.47 0.18
N LEU A 72 5.59 10.29 -0.44
CA LEU A 72 5.19 10.17 -1.85
C LEU A 72 3.83 10.83 -2.13
N ARG A 73 2.92 10.79 -1.16
CA ARG A 73 1.59 11.39 -1.27
C ARG A 73 1.54 12.88 -0.92
N ALA A 74 2.56 13.40 -0.23
CA ALA A 74 2.59 14.80 0.25
C ALA A 74 2.53 15.84 -0.87
N GLY A 75 3.00 15.48 -2.07
CA GLY A 75 2.96 16.35 -3.25
C GLY A 75 1.62 16.38 -4.00
N ALA A 76 0.66 15.52 -3.60
CA ALA A 76 -0.66 15.47 -4.24
C ALA A 76 -1.48 16.71 -3.92
N ARG A 77 -2.06 17.33 -4.96
CA ARG A 77 -2.90 18.52 -4.80
C ARG A 77 -4.37 18.14 -4.74
N PRO A 78 -5.12 18.56 -3.70
CA PRO A 78 -6.56 18.33 -3.61
C PRO A 78 -7.30 18.77 -4.89
N GLY A 79 -8.22 17.94 -5.38
CA GLY A 79 -9.01 18.19 -6.59
C GLY A 79 -8.29 17.93 -7.92
N ASP A 80 -6.96 17.88 -7.95
CA ASP A 80 -6.16 17.63 -9.15
C ASP A 80 -5.96 16.14 -9.37
N VAL A 81 -6.81 15.53 -10.21
CA VAL A 81 -6.79 14.10 -10.52
C VAL A 81 -5.42 13.62 -11.00
N THR A 82 -4.77 14.40 -11.87
CA THR A 82 -3.46 14.02 -12.43
C THR A 82 -2.37 13.99 -11.38
N SER A 83 -2.36 14.97 -10.47
CA SER A 83 -1.43 15.04 -9.35
C SER A 83 -1.66 13.89 -8.36
N ILE A 84 -2.93 13.61 -8.01
CA ILE A 84 -3.31 12.54 -7.07
C ILE A 84 -2.93 11.16 -7.62
N VAL A 85 -3.30 10.86 -8.87
CA VAL A 85 -2.96 9.59 -9.53
C VAL A 85 -1.45 9.47 -9.74
N GLY A 86 -0.76 10.56 -10.06
CA GLY A 86 0.69 10.58 -10.17
C GLY A 86 1.38 10.10 -8.89
N ALA A 87 0.99 10.65 -7.75
CA ALA A 87 1.51 10.27 -6.43
C ALA A 87 1.24 8.79 -6.09
N LEU A 88 0.06 8.27 -6.47
CA LEU A 88 -0.27 6.85 -6.29
C LEU A 88 0.56 5.94 -7.20
N VAL A 89 0.76 6.33 -8.45
CA VAL A 89 1.61 5.56 -9.38
C VAL A 89 3.06 5.54 -8.89
N ASP A 90 3.60 6.66 -8.40
CA ASP A 90 4.94 6.71 -7.81
C ASP A 90 5.06 5.76 -6.61
N GLN A 91 4.07 5.76 -5.72
CA GLN A 91 4.00 4.80 -4.61
C GLN A 91 3.97 3.35 -5.10
N TYR A 92 3.19 3.04 -6.14
CA TYR A 92 3.06 1.67 -6.63
C TYR A 92 4.26 1.21 -7.46
N GLU A 93 4.97 2.10 -8.16
CA GLU A 93 6.25 1.75 -8.79
C GLU A 93 7.30 1.34 -7.74
N GLU A 94 7.27 1.94 -6.54
CA GLU A 94 8.18 1.62 -5.45
C GLU A 94 7.73 0.38 -4.65
N PHE A 95 6.43 0.28 -4.29
CA PHE A 95 5.92 -0.72 -3.34
C PHE A 95 4.81 -1.63 -3.88
N GLY A 96 4.31 -1.42 -5.10
CA GLY A 96 3.08 -2.05 -5.58
C GLY A 96 3.15 -3.57 -5.67
N ASP A 97 4.29 -4.13 -6.08
CA ASP A 97 4.46 -5.58 -6.15
C ASP A 97 4.44 -6.22 -4.75
N GLY A 98 5.04 -5.56 -3.76
CA GLY A 98 4.97 -5.96 -2.34
C GLY A 98 3.55 -5.85 -1.78
N ASN A 99 2.86 -4.75 -2.06
CA ASN A 99 1.50 -4.51 -1.62
C ASN A 99 0.51 -5.53 -2.22
N ALA A 100 0.64 -5.86 -3.50
CA ALA A 100 -0.19 -6.88 -4.13
C ALA A 100 0.05 -8.28 -3.55
N ARG A 101 1.31 -8.62 -3.20
CA ARG A 101 1.63 -9.87 -2.50
C ARG A 101 1.09 -9.88 -1.07
N ALA A 102 1.17 -8.76 -0.35
CA ALA A 102 0.59 -8.62 0.98
C ALA A 102 -0.92 -8.89 0.96
N ALA A 103 -1.63 -8.33 -0.02
CA ALA A 103 -3.07 -8.51 -0.16
C ALA A 103 -3.47 -9.99 -0.38
N ALA A 104 -2.60 -10.82 -0.96
CA ALA A 104 -2.83 -12.26 -1.10
C ALA A 104 -2.72 -13.06 0.22
N LEU A 105 -2.28 -12.43 1.31
CA LEU A 105 -2.16 -13.04 2.65
C LEU A 105 -3.39 -12.76 3.54
N ASP A 106 -4.31 -11.91 3.10
CA ASP A 106 -5.47 -11.43 3.87
C ASP A 106 -6.27 -12.57 4.53
N GLU A 107 -6.57 -13.62 3.76
CA GLU A 107 -7.34 -14.76 4.25
C GLU A 107 -6.52 -15.75 5.10
N ARG A 108 -5.20 -15.64 5.11
CA ARG A 108 -4.30 -16.65 5.68
C ARG A 108 -3.69 -16.25 7.02
N ILE A 109 -3.54 -14.95 7.27
CA ILE A 109 -2.84 -14.42 8.45
C ILE A 109 -3.69 -13.29 9.07
N PRO A 110 -4.41 -13.53 10.19
CA PRO A 110 -5.35 -12.55 10.77
C PRO A 110 -4.73 -11.18 11.09
N THR A 111 -3.47 -11.14 11.52
CA THR A 111 -2.78 -9.87 11.81
C THR A 111 -2.43 -9.11 10.55
N VAL A 112 -2.15 -9.80 9.44
CA VAL A 112 -1.98 -9.18 8.11
C VAL A 112 -3.33 -8.65 7.62
N ALA A 113 -4.42 -9.38 7.80
CA ALA A 113 -5.78 -8.92 7.49
C ALA A 113 -6.10 -7.60 8.22
N ALA A 114 -5.83 -7.53 9.51
CA ALA A 114 -6.04 -6.31 10.31
C ALA A 114 -5.16 -5.13 9.83
N MET A 115 -3.91 -5.39 9.45
CA MET A 115 -3.01 -4.39 8.87
C MET A 115 -3.57 -3.87 7.52
N LEU A 116 -3.99 -4.77 6.64
CA LEU A 116 -4.56 -4.41 5.33
C LEU A 116 -5.87 -3.64 5.46
N ALA A 117 -6.72 -3.99 6.43
CA ALA A 117 -7.94 -3.24 6.71
C ALA A 117 -7.62 -1.78 7.10
N ARG A 118 -6.61 -1.56 7.94
CA ARG A 118 -6.12 -0.20 8.29
C ARG A 118 -5.56 0.54 7.07
N ALA A 119 -4.80 -0.14 6.23
CA ALA A 119 -4.25 0.44 5.00
C ALA A 119 -5.35 0.85 4.02
N ARG A 120 -6.40 0.02 3.86
CA ARG A 120 -7.59 0.35 3.04
C ARG A 120 -8.34 1.54 3.61
N ALA A 121 -8.55 1.61 4.93
CA ALA A 121 -9.19 2.74 5.59
C ALA A 121 -8.37 4.03 5.36
N TYR A 122 -7.07 4.00 5.60
CA TYR A 122 -6.18 5.13 5.34
C TYR A 122 -6.26 5.61 3.87
N HIS A 123 -6.30 4.68 2.92
CA HIS A 123 -6.43 5.03 1.50
C HIS A 123 -7.78 5.70 1.20
N GLN A 124 -8.89 5.18 1.75
CA GLN A 124 -10.22 5.77 1.59
C GLN A 124 -10.31 7.15 2.22
N ASP A 125 -9.77 7.34 3.42
CA ASP A 125 -9.74 8.63 4.11
C ASP A 125 -8.93 9.66 3.31
N TRP A 126 -7.79 9.24 2.77
CA TRP A 126 -6.98 10.10 1.91
C TRP A 126 -7.72 10.49 0.63
N LEU A 127 -8.39 9.55 -0.06
CA LEU A 127 -9.23 9.87 -1.22
C LEU A 127 -10.39 10.82 -0.86
N ALA A 128 -11.02 10.61 0.30
CA ALA A 128 -12.09 11.47 0.77
C ALA A 128 -11.63 12.91 1.03
N GLN A 129 -10.37 13.10 1.46
CA GLN A 129 -9.75 14.42 1.61
C GLN A 129 -9.36 15.02 0.27
N MET A 130 -8.73 14.23 -0.62
CA MET A 130 -8.27 14.71 -1.91
C MET A 130 -9.40 15.13 -2.85
N PHE A 131 -10.57 14.51 -2.73
CA PHE A 131 -11.75 14.80 -3.57
C PHE A 131 -12.94 15.40 -2.77
N ALA A 132 -12.67 16.03 -1.63
CA ALA A 132 -13.71 16.53 -0.72
C ALA A 132 -14.79 17.37 -1.43
N ASP A 133 -14.38 18.30 -2.29
CA ASP A 133 -15.27 19.24 -3.01
C ASP A 133 -16.00 18.59 -4.22
N ARG A 134 -15.66 17.36 -4.56
CA ARG A 134 -16.21 16.64 -5.72
C ARG A 134 -17.05 15.43 -5.33
N LEU A 135 -17.02 15.07 -4.08
CA LEU A 135 -17.79 13.94 -3.55
C LEU A 135 -19.19 14.39 -3.12
N PRO A 136 -20.19 13.51 -3.26
CA PRO A 136 -21.51 13.75 -2.68
C PRO A 136 -21.41 14.09 -1.18
N PRO A 137 -22.33 14.92 -0.63
CA PRO A 137 -22.23 15.42 0.74
C PRO A 137 -22.27 14.31 1.81
N GLY A 138 -22.90 13.16 1.50
CA GLY A 138 -22.98 12.05 2.44
C GLY A 138 -23.85 10.89 1.96
N GLY A 139 -24.17 9.99 2.88
CA GLY A 139 -25.10 8.90 2.64
C GLY A 139 -24.55 7.77 1.72
N LYS A 140 -25.47 7.11 1.02
CA LYS A 140 -25.16 5.98 0.11
C LYS A 140 -24.30 6.42 -1.07
N ALA A 141 -24.68 7.53 -1.72
CA ALA A 141 -23.97 8.05 -2.90
C ALA A 141 -22.49 8.35 -2.61
N ARG A 142 -22.17 8.96 -1.45
CA ARG A 142 -20.77 9.20 -1.05
C ARG A 142 -20.00 7.90 -0.85
N ARG A 143 -20.60 6.91 -0.19
CA ARG A 143 -19.94 5.59 0.00
C ARG A 143 -19.64 4.89 -1.31
N GLU A 144 -20.60 4.92 -2.25
CA GLU A 144 -20.45 4.31 -3.57
C GLU A 144 -19.37 5.03 -4.41
N ALA A 145 -19.35 6.37 -4.39
CA ALA A 145 -18.32 7.15 -5.06
C ALA A 145 -16.92 6.85 -4.49
N LEU A 146 -16.76 6.79 -3.17
CA LEU A 146 -15.50 6.43 -2.52
C LEU A 146 -15.08 4.99 -2.84
N ALA A 147 -16.00 4.04 -2.89
CA ALA A 147 -15.71 2.67 -3.28
C ALA A 147 -15.24 2.59 -4.75
N ALA A 148 -15.87 3.32 -5.65
CA ALA A 148 -15.48 3.39 -7.06
C ALA A 148 -14.11 4.07 -7.24
N LEU A 149 -13.84 5.17 -6.52
CA LEU A 149 -12.54 5.82 -6.50
C LEU A 149 -11.46 4.87 -5.95
N HIS A 150 -11.76 4.13 -4.88
CA HIS A 150 -10.85 3.13 -4.33
C HIS A 150 -10.51 2.07 -5.40
N ALA A 151 -11.51 1.50 -6.05
CA ALA A 151 -11.30 0.51 -7.12
C ALA A 151 -10.45 1.06 -8.28
N ALA A 152 -10.73 2.31 -8.70
CA ALA A 152 -9.98 2.97 -9.77
C ALA A 152 -8.52 3.27 -9.40
N THR A 153 -8.22 3.37 -8.12
CA THR A 153 -6.89 3.73 -7.58
C THR A 153 -6.20 2.60 -6.80
N ASP A 154 -6.80 1.41 -6.78
CA ASP A 154 -6.27 0.26 -6.04
C ASP A 154 -4.98 -0.28 -6.65
N VAL A 155 -4.14 -0.88 -5.81
CA VAL A 155 -2.91 -1.54 -6.24
C VAL A 155 -3.15 -2.64 -7.26
N PHE A 156 -4.28 -3.34 -7.22
CA PHE A 156 -4.63 -4.36 -8.20
C PHE A 156 -4.99 -3.77 -9.56
N THR A 157 -5.59 -2.59 -9.61
CA THR A 157 -5.81 -1.83 -10.86
C THR A 157 -4.47 -1.45 -11.48
N TRP A 158 -3.54 -0.89 -10.69
CA TRP A 158 -2.18 -0.61 -11.16
C TRP A 158 -1.46 -1.89 -11.61
N LYS A 159 -1.53 -2.97 -10.82
CA LYS A 159 -0.89 -4.25 -11.14
C LYS A 159 -1.39 -4.82 -12.46
N LEU A 160 -2.71 -4.85 -12.66
CA LEU A 160 -3.31 -5.29 -13.92
C LEU A 160 -2.72 -4.50 -15.11
N LEU A 161 -2.74 -3.18 -15.03
CA LEU A 161 -2.26 -2.32 -16.12
C LEU A 161 -0.74 -2.45 -16.32
N ARG A 162 0.01 -2.35 -15.25
CA ARG A 162 1.46 -2.17 -15.28
C ARG A 162 2.22 -3.49 -15.39
N ARG A 163 1.73 -4.57 -14.77
CA ARG A 163 2.41 -5.89 -14.70
C ARG A 163 1.77 -6.91 -15.63
N ASP A 164 0.46 -7.09 -15.55
CA ASP A 164 -0.21 -8.16 -16.29
C ASP A 164 -0.39 -7.75 -17.78
N LEU A 165 -0.84 -6.52 -18.05
CA LEU A 165 -0.95 -5.96 -19.41
C LEU A 165 0.35 -5.31 -19.92
N ARG A 166 1.39 -5.19 -19.09
CA ARG A 166 2.73 -4.68 -19.42
C ARG A 166 2.73 -3.27 -20.03
N LEU A 167 1.79 -2.43 -19.65
CA LEU A 167 1.73 -1.06 -20.13
C LEU A 167 2.87 -0.22 -19.52
N SER A 168 3.30 0.82 -20.24
CA SER A 168 4.28 1.75 -19.69
C SER A 168 3.71 2.52 -18.49
N ARG A 169 4.58 3.03 -17.60
CA ARG A 169 4.18 3.86 -16.44
C ARG A 169 3.25 5.01 -16.87
N ARG A 170 3.58 5.72 -17.96
CA ARG A 170 2.78 6.81 -18.48
C ARG A 170 1.39 6.36 -18.89
N VAL A 171 1.28 5.30 -19.69
CA VAL A 171 -0.01 4.77 -20.14
C VAL A 171 -0.86 4.27 -18.97
N THR A 172 -0.23 3.62 -17.97
CA THR A 172 -0.89 3.21 -16.73
C THR A 172 -1.48 4.41 -16.00
N GLN A 173 -0.70 5.48 -15.81
CA GLN A 173 -1.15 6.71 -15.18
C GLN A 173 -2.30 7.35 -15.96
N ASP A 174 -2.18 7.46 -17.29
CA ASP A 174 -3.21 8.06 -18.16
C ASP A 174 -4.54 7.28 -18.08
N ILE A 175 -4.49 5.94 -17.98
CA ILE A 175 -5.68 5.11 -17.80
C ILE A 175 -6.29 5.32 -16.42
N MET A 176 -5.50 5.30 -15.36
CA MET A 176 -6.01 5.53 -13.99
C MET A 176 -6.61 6.93 -13.84
N VAL A 177 -6.03 7.97 -14.47
CA VAL A 177 -6.61 9.32 -14.52
C VAL A 177 -7.98 9.29 -15.21
N ARG A 178 -8.13 8.59 -16.32
CA ARG A 178 -9.43 8.44 -17.01
C ARG A 178 -10.47 7.72 -16.16
N LEU A 179 -10.07 6.65 -15.46
CA LEU A 179 -10.96 5.93 -14.55
C LEU A 179 -11.47 6.83 -13.42
N VAL A 180 -10.56 7.52 -12.72
CA VAL A 180 -10.90 8.46 -11.64
C VAL A 180 -11.78 9.61 -12.17
N THR A 181 -11.45 10.18 -13.32
CA THR A 181 -12.24 11.26 -13.93
C THR A 181 -13.64 10.77 -14.27
N GLY A 182 -13.77 9.56 -14.81
CA GLY A 182 -15.08 8.95 -15.12
C GLY A 182 -15.94 8.74 -13.88
N VAL A 183 -15.34 8.25 -12.78
CA VAL A 183 -16.05 8.11 -11.49
C VAL A 183 -16.55 9.46 -10.97
N LEU A 184 -15.72 10.50 -11.06
CA LEU A 184 -16.07 11.85 -10.57
C LEU A 184 -17.05 12.61 -11.47
N ALA A 185 -17.21 12.19 -12.72
CA ALA A 185 -18.19 12.75 -13.67
C ALA A 185 -19.53 12.00 -13.66
N ALA A 186 -19.58 10.79 -13.11
CA ALA A 186 -20.81 10.01 -13.04
C ALA A 186 -21.79 10.63 -12.04
N GLU A 187 -23.00 10.93 -12.51
CA GLU A 187 -24.10 11.24 -11.60
C GLU A 187 -24.44 9.99 -10.75
N PRO A 188 -24.76 10.17 -9.47
CA PRO A 188 -25.23 9.03 -8.69
C PRO A 188 -26.46 8.42 -9.38
N PRO A 189 -26.56 7.07 -9.47
CA PRO A 189 -27.72 6.45 -10.05
C PRO A 189 -28.97 6.97 -9.35
N GLU A 190 -29.90 7.48 -10.13
CA GLU A 190 -31.22 7.85 -9.62
C GLU A 190 -31.74 6.65 -8.81
N THR A 191 -32.13 6.89 -7.57
CA THR A 191 -32.82 5.89 -6.75
C THR A 191 -34.19 5.62 -7.38
N GLY A 192 -34.18 4.97 -8.51
CA GLY A 192 -35.37 4.41 -9.11
C GLY A 192 -35.89 3.34 -8.16
N GLY A 193 -36.98 3.66 -7.48
CA GLY A 193 -37.78 2.67 -6.80
C GLY A 193 -38.13 1.58 -7.81
N LEU A 194 -37.73 0.34 -7.53
CA LEU A 194 -38.31 -0.81 -8.20
C LEU A 194 -39.81 -0.80 -7.92
N PRO A 195 -40.63 -1.02 -8.94
CA PRO A 195 -42.08 -1.07 -8.78
C PRO A 195 -42.51 -2.17 -7.85
#